data_d6cd53441c30ff51d51449d001ba170c
#
_entry.id   d6cd53441c30ff51d51449d001ba170c
#
_cell.length_a   1.000
_cell.length_b   1.000
_cell.length_c   1.000
_cell.angle_alpha   90.00
_cell.angle_beta   90.00
_cell.angle_gamma   90.00
#
_symmetry.space_group_name_H-M   'P 1'
#
loop_
_entity.id
_entity.type
_entity.pdbx_description
1 polymer ?
#
loop_
_entity_poly.entity_id
_entity_poly.type
_entity_poly.pdbx_seq_one_letter_code
_entity_poly.pdbx_strand_id
1 'polypeptide(L)'
;MDDLYKQVNQVLSQFSKDVDQALTKTIKDLAKDTQKKLQEESPEKSGKYAKSWTTKQENPTKFVVYNKEYYLTHLLENGHDIIAGGRKVGHAKGKEHIKPVNEWLQEEAVNRLEDNL
;
A
#
# COMPACT_ATOMS: atom_id res chain seq x y z
N MET A 1 47.52 6.23 6.78
CA MET A 1 46.37 5.72 7.58
C MET A 1 45.07 6.45 7.29
N ASP A 2 45.10 7.79 7.21
CA ASP A 2 43.91 8.57 6.89
C ASP A 2 43.32 8.25 5.53
N ASP A 3 44.16 7.94 4.51
CA ASP A 3 43.72 7.64 3.16
C ASP A 3 42.96 6.30 3.09
N LEU A 4 43.43 5.28 3.81
CA LEU A 4 42.78 3.99 3.86
C LEU A 4 41.43 4.12 4.57
N TYR A 5 41.37 4.89 5.66
CA TYR A 5 40.16 5.14 6.41
C TYR A 5 39.11 5.88 5.55
N LYS A 6 39.54 6.89 4.78
CA LYS A 6 38.68 7.60 3.85
C LYS A 6 38.15 6.68 2.75
N GLN A 7 39.00 5.83 2.19
CA GLN A 7 38.60 4.86 1.16
C GLN A 7 37.53 3.89 1.67
N VAL A 8 37.69 3.33 2.89
CA VAL A 8 36.71 2.44 3.51
C VAL A 8 35.40 3.18 3.71
N ASN A 9 35.43 4.40 4.24
CA ASN A 9 34.20 5.19 4.46
C ASN A 9 33.51 5.55 3.15
N GLN A 10 34.24 5.82 2.07
CA GLN A 10 33.63 6.08 0.75
C GLN A 10 32.91 4.83 0.22
N VAL A 11 33.52 3.65 0.35
CA VAL A 11 32.90 2.40 -0.08
C VAL A 11 31.61 2.12 0.72
N LEU A 12 31.68 2.27 2.05
CA LEU A 12 30.51 2.06 2.91
C LEU A 12 29.40 3.05 2.62
N SER A 13 29.75 4.31 2.39
CA SER A 13 28.78 5.37 2.06
C SER A 13 28.10 5.08 0.71
N GLN A 14 28.83 4.66 -0.30
CA GLN A 14 28.28 4.33 -1.61
C GLN A 14 27.38 3.09 -1.53
N PHE A 15 27.79 2.07 -0.78
CA PHE A 15 26.98 0.87 -0.55
C PHE A 15 25.64 1.22 0.12
N SER A 16 25.68 2.08 1.14
CA SER A 16 24.47 2.54 1.83
C SER A 16 23.53 3.28 0.88
N LYS A 17 24.05 4.14 0.00
CA LYS A 17 23.24 4.83 -1.00
C LYS A 17 22.59 3.87 -1.97
N ASP A 18 23.34 2.88 -2.45
CA ASP A 18 22.84 1.90 -3.40
C ASP A 18 21.72 1.05 -2.79
N VAL A 19 21.86 0.64 -1.53
CA VAL A 19 20.84 -0.08 -0.78
C VAL A 19 19.59 0.79 -0.58
N ASP A 20 19.75 2.05 -0.18
CA ASP A 20 18.66 2.99 0.01
C ASP A 20 17.88 3.22 -1.29
N GLN A 21 18.57 3.36 -2.40
CA GLN A 21 17.93 3.55 -3.71
C GLN A 21 17.15 2.30 -4.14
N ALA A 22 17.73 1.12 -3.97
CA ALA A 22 17.07 -0.14 -4.28
C ALA A 22 15.84 -0.33 -3.40
N LEU A 23 15.93 -0.03 -2.12
CA LEU A 23 14.83 -0.11 -1.16
C LEU A 23 13.71 0.85 -1.53
N THR A 24 14.04 2.10 -1.81
CA THR A 24 13.07 3.13 -2.21
C THR A 24 12.31 2.71 -3.47
N LYS A 25 13.02 2.23 -4.47
CA LYS A 25 12.41 1.76 -5.72
C LYS A 25 11.47 0.59 -5.47
N THR A 26 11.91 -0.39 -4.69
CA THR A 26 11.11 -1.57 -4.37
C THR A 26 9.82 -1.18 -3.66
N ILE A 27 9.90 -0.32 -2.66
CA ILE A 27 8.72 0.15 -1.91
C ILE A 27 7.78 0.94 -2.80
N LYS A 28 8.32 1.82 -3.66
CA LYS A 28 7.53 2.60 -4.60
C LYS A 28 6.75 1.70 -5.57
N ASP A 29 7.42 0.73 -6.17
CA ASP A 29 6.79 -0.19 -7.12
C ASP A 29 5.74 -1.05 -6.41
N LEU A 30 6.03 -1.51 -5.20
CA LEU A 30 5.10 -2.27 -4.39
C LEU A 30 3.85 -1.45 -4.04
N ALA A 31 4.01 -0.18 -3.69
CA ALA A 31 2.90 0.72 -3.40
C ALA A 31 2.00 0.94 -4.64
N LYS A 32 2.59 1.12 -5.82
CA LYS A 32 1.85 1.25 -7.07
C LYS A 32 1.06 -0.01 -7.40
N ASP A 33 1.66 -1.18 -7.24
CA ASP A 33 1.00 -2.45 -7.50
C ASP A 33 -0.11 -2.71 -6.48
N THR A 34 0.09 -2.31 -5.22
CA THR A 34 -0.93 -2.38 -4.17
C THR A 34 -2.14 -1.52 -4.52
N GLN A 35 -1.91 -0.28 -4.96
CA GLN A 35 -2.98 0.61 -5.41
C GLN A 35 -3.78 -0.03 -6.55
N LYS A 36 -3.09 -0.59 -7.53
CA LYS A 36 -3.72 -1.24 -8.67
C LYS A 36 -4.58 -2.45 -8.24
N LYS A 37 -4.06 -3.27 -7.33
CA LYS A 37 -4.82 -4.41 -6.80
C LYS A 37 -6.06 -3.96 -6.03
N LEU A 38 -5.95 -2.93 -5.22
CA LEU A 38 -7.09 -2.37 -4.50
C LEU A 38 -8.14 -1.83 -5.46
N GLN A 39 -7.74 -1.21 -6.56
CA GLN A 39 -8.66 -0.76 -7.60
C GLN A 39 -9.38 -1.93 -8.25
N GLU A 40 -8.66 -3.01 -8.56
CA GLU A 40 -9.21 -4.21 -9.21
C GLU A 40 -10.15 -4.99 -8.28
N GLU A 41 -9.81 -5.10 -7.00
CA GLU A 41 -10.56 -5.87 -6.01
C GLU A 41 -11.73 -5.10 -5.39
N SER A 42 -11.78 -3.78 -5.55
CA SER A 42 -12.83 -2.95 -4.98
C SER A 42 -14.19 -3.23 -5.61
N PRO A 43 -15.30 -3.05 -4.85
CA PRO A 43 -16.64 -3.27 -5.38
C PRO A 43 -16.93 -2.40 -6.62
N GLU A 44 -17.49 -3.00 -7.66
CA GLU A 44 -17.72 -2.36 -8.95
C GLU A 44 -18.85 -1.34 -8.94
N LYS A 45 -19.82 -1.48 -8.04
CA LYS A 45 -21.01 -0.62 -7.97
C LYS A 45 -20.69 0.86 -7.80
N SER A 46 -19.49 1.17 -7.38
CA SER A 46 -19.02 2.53 -7.22
C SER A 46 -17.68 2.67 -7.96
N GLY A 47 -17.73 2.81 -9.26
CA GLY A 47 -16.53 3.09 -10.05
C GLY A 47 -15.71 4.23 -9.47
N LYS A 48 -16.37 5.21 -8.85
CA LYS A 48 -15.72 6.31 -8.16
C LYS A 48 -14.89 5.83 -6.96
N TYR A 49 -15.40 4.90 -6.16
CA TYR A 49 -14.64 4.36 -5.03
C TYR A 49 -13.37 3.63 -5.50
N ALA A 50 -13.52 2.70 -6.45
CA ALA A 50 -12.37 1.97 -6.98
C ALA A 50 -11.30 2.91 -7.56
N LYS A 51 -11.72 3.96 -8.27
CA LYS A 51 -10.82 4.95 -8.86
C LYS A 51 -10.20 5.91 -7.84
N SER A 52 -10.75 5.98 -6.63
CA SER A 52 -10.29 6.90 -5.60
C SER A 52 -9.12 6.39 -4.79
N TRP A 53 -8.64 5.17 -5.02
CA TRP A 53 -7.40 4.68 -4.43
C TRP A 53 -6.22 5.50 -4.93
N THR A 54 -5.40 5.97 -4.01
CA THR A 54 -4.32 6.91 -4.29
C THR A 54 -3.10 6.53 -3.47
N THR A 55 -1.92 6.74 -4.05
CA THR A 55 -0.65 6.55 -3.37
C THR A 55 -0.01 7.90 -3.09
N LYS A 56 0.46 8.09 -1.86
CA LYS A 56 1.20 9.28 -1.43
C LYS A 56 2.55 8.87 -0.89
N GLN A 57 3.61 9.52 -1.35
CA GLN A 57 4.93 9.38 -0.78
C GLN A 57 5.13 10.40 0.34
N GLU A 58 5.35 9.92 1.56
CA GLU A 58 5.59 10.77 2.73
C GLU A 58 7.09 11.05 2.95
N ASN A 59 7.92 10.03 2.68
CA ASN A 59 9.36 10.17 2.70
C ASN A 59 9.95 9.10 1.75
N PRO A 60 11.27 9.07 1.50
CA PRO A 60 11.85 8.15 0.50
C PRO A 60 11.49 6.67 0.70
N THR A 61 11.26 6.22 1.93
CA THR A 61 10.95 4.83 2.23
C THR A 61 9.53 4.61 2.75
N LYS A 62 8.70 5.65 2.79
CA LYS A 62 7.33 5.54 3.29
C LYS A 62 6.32 6.00 2.25
N PHE A 63 5.49 5.06 1.81
CA PHE A 63 4.37 5.31 0.92
C PHE A 63 3.09 4.91 1.63
N VAL A 64 2.04 5.68 1.41
CA VAL A 64 0.72 5.39 1.95
C VAL A 64 -0.25 5.23 0.78
N VAL A 65 -0.94 4.10 0.75
CA VAL A 65 -2.02 3.86 -0.21
C VAL A 65 -3.33 4.05 0.55
N TYR A 66 -4.15 4.98 0.11
CA TYR A 66 -5.40 5.32 0.78
C TYR A 66 -6.51 5.59 -0.23
N ASN A 67 -7.74 5.58 0.25
CA ASN A 67 -8.90 5.91 -0.59
C ASN A 67 -9.42 7.30 -0.21
N LYS A 68 -9.63 8.16 -1.22
CA LYS A 68 -10.20 9.49 -1.00
C LYS A 68 -11.63 9.44 -0.45
N GLU A 69 -12.35 8.35 -0.74
CA GLU A 69 -13.66 8.06 -0.18
C GLU A 69 -13.55 7.21 1.09
N TYR A 70 -12.64 7.57 2.01
CA TYR A 70 -12.26 6.78 3.18
C TYR A 70 -13.45 6.41 4.07
N TYR A 71 -14.47 7.24 4.11
CA TYR A 71 -15.67 7.01 4.90
C TYR A 71 -16.50 5.80 4.40
N LEU A 72 -16.30 5.37 3.17
CA LEU A 72 -16.95 4.19 2.59
C LEU A 72 -16.16 2.90 2.80
N THR A 73 -14.88 2.99 3.12
CA THR A 73 -13.95 1.88 3.08
C THR A 73 -14.41 0.69 3.94
N HIS A 74 -14.66 0.92 5.22
CA HIS A 74 -15.06 -0.18 6.11
C HIS A 74 -16.49 -0.66 5.86
N LEU A 75 -17.37 0.22 5.40
CA LEU A 75 -18.73 -0.14 5.02
C LEU A 75 -18.74 -1.09 3.83
N LEU A 76 -17.89 -0.81 2.83
CA LEU A 76 -17.79 -1.65 1.64
C LEU A 76 -17.01 -2.94 1.92
N GLU A 77 -16.06 -2.92 2.85
CA GLU A 77 -15.33 -4.12 3.25
C GLU A 77 -16.20 -5.10 4.04
N ASN A 78 -16.92 -4.61 5.04
CA ASN A 78 -17.61 -5.43 6.04
C ASN A 78 -19.13 -5.46 5.87
N GLY A 79 -19.67 -4.58 5.03
CA GLY A 79 -21.10 -4.38 4.94
C GLY A 79 -21.62 -3.47 6.05
N HIS A 80 -22.91 -3.19 6.03
CA HIS A 80 -23.53 -2.33 7.03
C HIS A 80 -25.04 -2.55 7.08
N ASP A 81 -25.64 -2.19 8.22
CA ASP A 81 -27.08 -2.22 8.37
C ASP A 81 -27.72 -1.04 7.64
N ILE A 82 -28.84 -1.29 7.01
CA ILE A 82 -29.63 -0.26 6.34
C ILE A 82 -30.69 0.22 7.33
N ILE A 83 -30.67 1.51 7.65
CA ILE A 83 -31.58 2.13 8.61
C ILE A 83 -32.51 3.08 7.88
N ALA A 84 -33.82 2.93 8.11
CA ALA A 84 -34.83 3.84 7.59
C ALA A 84 -35.87 4.10 8.67
N GLY A 85 -36.19 5.38 8.92
CA GLY A 85 -37.13 5.77 9.97
C GLY A 85 -36.75 5.30 11.39
N GLY A 86 -35.42 5.27 11.67
CA GLY A 86 -34.89 4.81 12.96
C GLY A 86 -34.94 3.29 13.18
N ARG A 87 -35.24 2.52 12.14
CA ARG A 87 -35.40 1.05 12.24
C ARG A 87 -34.46 0.38 11.21
N LYS A 88 -33.88 -0.75 11.60
CA LYS A 88 -33.15 -1.61 10.68
C LYS A 88 -34.13 -2.24 9.68
N VAL A 89 -33.93 -1.94 8.40
CA VAL A 89 -34.77 -2.47 7.30
C VAL A 89 -34.04 -3.46 6.41
N GLY A 90 -32.74 -3.64 6.61
CA GLY A 90 -31.96 -4.59 5.84
C GLY A 90 -30.49 -4.53 6.19
N HIS A 91 -29.71 -5.25 5.42
CA HIS A 91 -28.25 -5.30 5.56
C HIS A 91 -27.61 -5.33 4.18
N ALA A 92 -26.66 -4.43 3.94
CA ALA A 92 -25.86 -4.43 2.73
C ALA A 92 -24.63 -5.32 2.97
N LYS A 93 -24.44 -6.33 2.11
CA LYS A 93 -23.26 -7.19 2.16
C LYS A 93 -22.02 -6.40 1.80
N GLY A 94 -20.94 -6.61 2.55
CA GLY A 94 -19.63 -6.15 2.17
C GLY A 94 -18.97 -7.06 1.15
N LYS A 95 -17.94 -6.54 0.50
CA LYS A 95 -17.00 -7.31 -0.30
C LYS A 95 -15.60 -7.06 0.26
N GLU A 96 -14.99 -8.08 0.83
CA GLU A 96 -13.63 -7.97 1.31
C GLU A 96 -12.69 -7.68 0.12
N HIS A 97 -12.01 -6.56 0.17
CA HIS A 97 -11.04 -6.15 -0.84
C HIS A 97 -9.73 -5.70 -0.21
N ILE A 98 -9.79 -5.15 1.01
CA ILE A 98 -8.58 -4.71 1.74
C ILE A 98 -7.86 -5.90 2.32
N LYS A 99 -8.58 -6.82 2.98
CA LYS A 99 -7.98 -7.99 3.62
C LYS A 99 -7.17 -8.86 2.65
N PRO A 100 -7.73 -9.29 1.50
CA PRO A 100 -6.95 -10.11 0.57
C PRO A 100 -5.76 -9.36 -0.03
N VAL A 101 -5.89 -8.07 -0.30
CA VAL A 101 -4.77 -7.26 -0.81
C VAL A 101 -3.69 -7.09 0.25
N ASN A 102 -4.08 -6.88 1.51
CA ASN A 102 -3.11 -6.79 2.61
C ASN A 102 -2.35 -8.10 2.82
N GLU A 103 -3.02 -9.24 2.72
CA GLU A 103 -2.38 -10.56 2.80
C GLU A 103 -1.37 -10.75 1.66
N TRP A 104 -1.76 -10.40 0.43
CA TRP A 104 -0.87 -10.42 -0.72
C TRP A 104 0.33 -9.48 -0.51
N LEU A 105 0.09 -8.27 -0.01
CA LEU A 105 1.13 -7.27 0.22
C LEU A 105 2.19 -7.76 1.19
N GLN A 106 1.78 -8.41 2.28
CA GLN A 106 2.73 -8.94 3.27
C GLN A 106 3.67 -9.97 2.68
N GLU A 107 3.16 -10.90 1.89
CA GLU A 107 3.97 -11.91 1.21
C GLU A 107 4.86 -11.30 0.13
N GLU A 108 4.28 -10.45 -0.69
CA GLU A 108 4.98 -9.84 -1.82
C GLU A 108 6.09 -8.89 -1.36
N ALA A 109 5.88 -8.18 -0.25
CA ALA A 109 6.88 -7.28 0.32
C ALA A 109 8.14 -8.06 0.73
N VAL A 110 7.97 -9.18 1.41
CA VAL A 110 9.10 -10.04 1.81
C VAL A 110 9.84 -10.54 0.57
N ASN A 111 9.12 -11.05 -0.42
CA ASN A 111 9.71 -11.59 -1.64
C ASN A 111 10.50 -10.54 -2.41
N ARG A 112 9.94 -9.35 -2.59
CA ARG A 112 10.60 -8.28 -3.34
C ARG A 112 11.80 -7.72 -2.62
N LEU A 113 11.72 -7.57 -1.29
CA LEU A 113 12.84 -7.09 -0.50
C LEU A 113 14.00 -8.09 -0.51
N GLU A 114 13.72 -9.39 -0.41
CA GLU A 114 14.74 -10.42 -0.52
C GLU A 114 15.41 -10.43 -1.90
N ASP A 115 14.63 -10.29 -2.98
CA ASP A 115 15.14 -10.33 -4.35
C ASP A 115 16.00 -9.09 -4.69
N ASN A 116 15.74 -7.95 -4.06
CA ASN A 116 16.39 -6.67 -4.39
C ASN A 116 17.46 -6.24 -3.38
N LEU A 117 17.67 -7.00 -2.35
CA LEU A 117 18.75 -6.82 -1.38
C LEU A 117 19.72 -8.00 -1.43
#